data_05195c464ff6e2578ea39616f138801f
#
_entry.id   05195c464ff6e2578ea39616f138801f
#
_cell.length_a   1.000
_cell.length_b   1.000
_cell.length_c   1.000
_cell.angle_alpha   90.00
_cell.angle_beta   90.00
_cell.angle_gamma   90.00
#
_symmetry.space_group_name_H-M   'P 1'
#
loop_
_entity.id
_entity.type
_entity.pdbx_description
1 polymer ?
#
loop_
_entity_poly.entity_id
_entity_poly.type
_entity_poly.pdbx_seq_one_letter_code
_entity_poly.pdbx_strand_id
1 'polypeptide(L)'
;VLENNLTAYHGYATQNYLAVDPRFGTQNELEHLVEAAHQLDMRVFLDIVLHHSGDNWFYPDDEPFYHYRGVRFPFGDWRWNDRPLPVEFRNPDMYNRQGRIRNFDAYPETLEGDFFGLKAFRNDASPEAADVLDVLTKVYCYWMQELDIDGFRIDAVKHLRPEAIHYFCNRVREYAYRLGKKNFFIFGELVGSDHLCTDYIGPYKSTSTVDVNIYYGLDSVLDFPLYNILEGVIKGVASPTRLIERYAELQDQALHRHPLGEYLVTFLDNHDQIGQSVKQRFGYGATDKQIIAGVGYLLCALGTPCLYYGTEQGFDGSGADDRWVRECMFNPEDLGVNAFNQNCTIYQAIAQLACIRRKTPALKFGRMYWREISLDGQLFYLPTEPGSLLAFCRMLHDTEVLIVYNSSCSEIQTGYVIVDAELHKRANSFFFLYGSSGEAPLLGGLDSSMPRCVQVQLLPTQLVILSAG
;
A
#
# COMPACT_ATOMS: atom_id res chain seq x y z
N VAL A 1 -1.53 -6.90 -17.33
CA VAL A 1 -1.81 -8.28 -16.88
C VAL A 1 -1.23 -9.25 -17.88
N LEU A 2 -0.44 -10.24 -17.41
CA LEU A 2 0.01 -11.37 -18.24
C LEU A 2 -1.16 -12.31 -18.52
N GLU A 3 -1.04 -13.17 -19.55
CA GLU A 3 -2.13 -14.02 -19.98
C GLU A 3 -2.56 -15.00 -18.89
N ASN A 4 -3.83 -14.93 -18.51
CA ASN A 4 -4.47 -15.73 -17.45
C ASN A 4 -5.33 -16.86 -18.03
N ASN A 5 -5.67 -17.82 -17.16
CA ASN A 5 -6.71 -18.81 -17.49
C ASN A 5 -8.00 -18.10 -17.92
N LEU A 6 -8.69 -18.64 -18.92
CA LEU A 6 -9.88 -18.01 -19.52
C LEU A 6 -11.01 -17.72 -18.51
N THR A 7 -11.14 -18.57 -17.50
CA THR A 7 -12.18 -18.43 -16.45
C THR A 7 -11.81 -17.46 -15.34
N ALA A 8 -10.53 -17.03 -15.25
CA ALA A 8 -10.07 -16.10 -14.23
C ALA A 8 -10.35 -14.65 -14.64
N TYR A 9 -11.02 -13.91 -13.76
CA TYR A 9 -11.32 -12.48 -13.97
C TYR A 9 -10.33 -11.55 -13.24
N HIS A 10 -9.67 -12.07 -12.18
CA HIS A 10 -8.93 -11.26 -11.22
C HIS A 10 -7.51 -10.87 -11.66
N GLY A 11 -6.95 -11.52 -12.68
CA GLY A 11 -5.62 -11.17 -13.21
C GLY A 11 -4.43 -11.89 -12.57
N TYR A 12 -4.65 -12.77 -11.59
CA TYR A 12 -3.59 -13.47 -10.85
C TYR A 12 -3.46 -14.96 -11.18
N ALA A 13 -4.30 -15.50 -12.09
CA ALA A 13 -4.21 -16.89 -12.55
C ALA A 13 -3.32 -17.01 -13.80
N THR A 14 -2.07 -16.61 -13.71
CA THR A 14 -1.17 -16.53 -14.85
C THR A 14 -0.91 -17.91 -15.44
N GLN A 15 -1.20 -18.05 -16.72
CA GLN A 15 -0.97 -19.22 -17.53
C GLN A 15 0.26 -19.04 -18.42
N ASN A 16 0.33 -17.92 -19.11
CA ASN A 16 1.42 -17.59 -20.01
C ASN A 16 2.15 -16.32 -19.54
N TYR A 17 3.32 -16.52 -19.01
CA TYR A 17 4.17 -15.44 -18.50
C TYR A 17 4.88 -14.65 -19.62
N LEU A 18 4.75 -15.07 -20.88
CA LEU A 18 5.45 -14.50 -22.03
C LEU A 18 4.54 -13.66 -22.93
N ALA A 19 3.26 -13.50 -22.56
CA ALA A 19 2.31 -12.72 -23.34
C ALA A 19 1.43 -11.83 -22.45
N VAL A 20 0.99 -10.71 -23.01
CA VAL A 20 -0.06 -9.88 -22.43
C VAL A 20 -1.41 -10.58 -22.63
N ASP A 21 -2.28 -10.51 -21.63
CA ASP A 21 -3.62 -11.10 -21.70
C ASP A 21 -4.44 -10.36 -22.76
N PRO A 22 -4.93 -11.04 -23.82
CA PRO A 22 -5.61 -10.40 -24.94
C PRO A 22 -6.91 -9.69 -24.54
N ARG A 23 -7.45 -9.97 -23.36
CA ARG A 23 -8.62 -9.23 -22.82
C ARG A 23 -8.29 -7.81 -22.41
N PHE A 24 -7.00 -7.50 -22.15
CA PHE A 24 -6.52 -6.18 -21.77
C PHE A 24 -5.81 -5.43 -22.90
N GLY A 25 -5.47 -6.11 -23.98
CA GLY A 25 -4.81 -5.53 -25.13
C GLY A 25 -3.61 -6.32 -25.63
N THR A 26 -2.75 -5.66 -26.36
CA THR A 26 -1.54 -6.21 -26.98
C THR A 26 -0.28 -5.71 -26.26
N GLN A 27 0.86 -6.35 -26.52
CA GLN A 27 2.15 -5.88 -26.03
C GLN A 27 2.45 -4.46 -26.53
N ASN A 28 2.21 -4.17 -27.81
CA ASN A 28 2.43 -2.83 -28.37
C ASN A 28 1.60 -1.73 -27.67
N GLU A 29 0.35 -2.03 -27.30
CA GLU A 29 -0.49 -1.08 -26.57
C GLU A 29 0.05 -0.86 -25.15
N LEU A 30 0.58 -1.89 -24.51
CA LEU A 30 1.24 -1.76 -23.20
C LEU A 30 2.53 -0.95 -23.29
N GLU A 31 3.36 -1.16 -24.34
CA GLU A 31 4.54 -0.34 -24.62
C GLU A 31 4.17 1.13 -24.80
N HIS A 32 3.17 1.44 -25.64
CA HIS A 32 2.68 2.80 -25.83
C HIS A 32 2.13 3.42 -24.54
N LEU A 33 1.49 2.64 -23.66
CA LEU A 33 1.04 3.12 -22.34
C LEU A 33 2.23 3.56 -21.50
N VAL A 34 3.28 2.76 -21.43
CA VAL A 34 4.50 3.09 -20.66
C VAL A 34 5.19 4.33 -21.23
N GLU A 35 5.34 4.41 -22.55
CA GLU A 35 5.89 5.60 -23.21
C GLU A 35 5.09 6.86 -22.91
N ALA A 36 3.76 6.80 -23.00
CA ALA A 36 2.89 7.93 -22.71
C ALA A 36 2.97 8.36 -21.23
N ALA A 37 3.08 7.40 -20.31
CA ALA A 37 3.29 7.68 -18.91
C ALA A 37 4.63 8.40 -18.65
N HIS A 38 5.71 7.93 -19.28
CA HIS A 38 7.03 8.54 -19.17
C HIS A 38 7.07 9.97 -19.74
N GLN A 39 6.33 10.25 -20.82
CA GLN A 39 6.19 11.62 -21.36
C GLN A 39 5.52 12.58 -20.37
N LEU A 40 4.77 12.05 -19.41
CA LEU A 40 4.12 12.79 -18.32
C LEU A 40 4.92 12.74 -16.99
N ASP A 41 6.18 12.32 -17.01
CA ASP A 41 7.01 12.08 -15.82
C ASP A 41 6.40 11.08 -14.82
N MET A 42 5.52 10.19 -15.27
CA MET A 42 4.96 9.10 -14.46
C MET A 42 5.80 7.83 -14.61
N ARG A 43 5.99 7.11 -13.50
CA ARG A 43 6.64 5.82 -13.48
C ARG A 43 5.60 4.70 -13.54
N VAL A 44 5.95 3.60 -14.22
CA VAL A 44 5.06 2.46 -14.39
C VAL A 44 5.63 1.23 -13.67
N PHE A 45 4.79 0.61 -12.84
CA PHE A 45 5.12 -0.61 -12.11
C PHE A 45 4.24 -1.75 -12.63
N LEU A 46 4.84 -2.93 -12.82
CA LEU A 46 4.06 -4.13 -13.08
C LEU A 46 3.69 -4.82 -11.78
N ASP A 47 2.45 -5.26 -11.70
CA ASP A 47 1.97 -6.19 -10.68
C ASP A 47 2.32 -7.61 -11.11
N ILE A 48 3.11 -8.33 -10.31
CA ILE A 48 3.70 -9.62 -10.66
C ILE A 48 3.42 -10.68 -9.59
N VAL A 49 3.34 -11.93 -10.02
CA VAL A 49 3.06 -13.08 -9.17
C VAL A 49 4.28 -14.00 -9.16
N LEU A 50 4.82 -14.29 -7.96
CA LEU A 50 5.92 -15.22 -7.75
C LEU A 50 5.48 -16.52 -7.06
N HIS A 51 4.39 -16.47 -6.30
CA HIS A 51 3.95 -17.57 -5.44
C HIS A 51 3.30 -18.71 -6.22
N HIS A 52 2.52 -18.43 -7.25
CA HIS A 52 1.69 -19.43 -7.91
C HIS A 52 1.54 -19.18 -9.42
N SER A 53 1.14 -20.21 -10.13
CA SER A 53 0.58 -20.12 -11.48
C SER A 53 -0.95 -20.20 -11.44
N GLY A 54 -1.59 -20.09 -12.58
CA GLY A 54 -3.02 -20.34 -12.73
C GLY A 54 -3.42 -21.78 -12.37
N ASP A 55 -4.68 -22.11 -12.55
CA ASP A 55 -5.21 -23.48 -12.42
C ASP A 55 -4.79 -24.33 -13.64
N ASN A 56 -3.48 -24.57 -13.75
CA ASN A 56 -2.85 -25.16 -14.93
C ASN A 56 -2.91 -26.71 -14.96
N TRP A 57 -3.13 -27.32 -13.82
CA TRP A 57 -3.15 -28.77 -13.65
C TRP A 57 -4.13 -29.17 -12.54
N PHE A 58 -4.43 -30.46 -12.40
CA PHE A 58 -5.35 -30.97 -11.40
C PHE A 58 -4.74 -32.13 -10.61
N TYR A 59 -5.25 -32.36 -9.40
CA TYR A 59 -4.99 -33.55 -8.61
C TYR A 59 -5.78 -34.74 -9.18
N PRO A 60 -5.31 -36.00 -9.04
CA PRO A 60 -6.03 -37.18 -9.58
C PRO A 60 -7.44 -37.35 -9.01
N ASP A 61 -7.59 -37.04 -7.74
CA ASP A 61 -8.86 -37.03 -7.01
C ASP A 61 -9.36 -35.59 -6.86
N ASP A 62 -10.42 -35.40 -6.05
CA ASP A 62 -10.88 -34.07 -5.68
C ASP A 62 -9.74 -33.24 -5.07
N GLU A 63 -9.77 -31.93 -5.29
CA GLU A 63 -8.72 -31.02 -4.85
C GLU A 63 -8.55 -31.08 -3.32
N PRO A 64 -7.40 -31.59 -2.81
CA PRO A 64 -7.22 -31.82 -1.39
C PRO A 64 -7.00 -30.49 -0.66
N PHE A 65 -7.33 -30.49 0.63
CA PHE A 65 -6.85 -29.44 1.52
C PHE A 65 -5.45 -29.78 2.05
N TYR A 66 -4.71 -28.72 2.44
CA TYR A 66 -3.40 -28.87 3.03
C TYR A 66 -3.39 -29.82 4.23
N HIS A 67 -2.41 -30.70 4.26
CA HIS A 67 -2.15 -31.61 5.37
C HIS A 67 -0.72 -31.45 5.88
N TYR A 68 -0.60 -31.05 7.14
CA TYR A 68 0.68 -30.98 7.83
C TYR A 68 1.32 -32.39 7.89
N ARG A 69 2.52 -32.55 7.36
CA ARG A 69 3.50 -33.65 7.36
C ARG A 69 3.89 -34.18 5.98
N GLY A 70 3.98 -33.32 5.00
CA GLY A 70 4.98 -33.48 3.96
C GLY A 70 4.77 -34.59 2.93
N VAL A 71 3.59 -35.15 2.79
CA VAL A 71 3.30 -36.01 1.64
C VAL A 71 2.79 -35.11 0.51
N ARG A 72 3.63 -34.90 -0.49
CA ARG A 72 3.19 -34.24 -1.73
C ARG A 72 2.12 -35.10 -2.38
N PHE A 73 0.98 -34.49 -2.67
CA PHE A 73 -0.06 -35.19 -3.42
C PHE A 73 0.41 -35.54 -4.83
N PRO A 74 -0.10 -36.64 -5.40
CA PRO A 74 0.26 -37.02 -6.76
C PRO A 74 -0.21 -35.93 -7.75
N PHE A 75 0.56 -35.76 -8.81
CA PHE A 75 0.18 -34.94 -9.95
C PHE A 75 -0.78 -35.75 -10.84
N GLY A 76 -1.90 -35.15 -11.22
CA GLY A 76 -2.85 -35.77 -12.16
C GLY A 76 -2.41 -35.57 -13.60
N ASP A 77 -2.82 -34.46 -14.19
CA ASP A 77 -2.39 -34.08 -15.54
C ASP A 77 -2.54 -32.56 -15.75
N TRP A 78 -1.95 -32.05 -16.81
CA TRP A 78 -2.11 -30.68 -17.28
C TRP A 78 -3.50 -30.47 -17.85
N ARG A 79 -4.11 -29.31 -17.52
CA ARG A 79 -5.35 -28.90 -18.21
C ARG A 79 -5.03 -28.59 -19.67
N TRP A 80 -5.86 -29.12 -20.57
CA TRP A 80 -5.58 -29.10 -22.01
C TRP A 80 -5.27 -27.71 -22.56
N ASN A 81 -6.11 -26.73 -22.23
CA ASN A 81 -6.00 -25.36 -22.74
C ASN A 81 -5.18 -24.41 -21.83
N ASP A 82 -4.77 -24.86 -20.65
CA ASP A 82 -4.18 -24.04 -19.61
C ASP A 82 -2.75 -24.45 -19.25
N ARG A 83 -2.04 -25.09 -20.18
CA ARG A 83 -0.65 -25.48 -19.97
C ARG A 83 0.24 -24.27 -19.79
N PRO A 84 1.08 -24.22 -18.74
CA PRO A 84 1.88 -23.04 -18.46
C PRO A 84 2.96 -22.79 -19.51
N LEU A 85 3.26 -21.51 -19.71
CA LEU A 85 4.41 -21.02 -20.47
C LEU A 85 5.18 -20.00 -19.62
N PRO A 86 6.51 -20.00 -19.63
CA PRO A 86 7.41 -20.85 -20.43
C PRO A 86 7.31 -22.34 -20.10
N VAL A 87 7.83 -23.18 -21.01
CA VAL A 87 7.67 -24.66 -20.95
C VAL A 87 8.35 -25.28 -19.73
N GLU A 88 9.32 -24.62 -19.14
CA GLU A 88 9.99 -25.00 -17.91
C GLU A 88 9.00 -25.23 -16.76
N PHE A 89 7.92 -24.43 -16.68
CA PHE A 89 6.87 -24.61 -15.69
C PHE A 89 6.02 -25.87 -15.89
N ARG A 90 6.24 -26.62 -16.97
CA ARG A 90 5.59 -27.93 -17.19
C ARG A 90 6.33 -29.08 -16.48
N ASN A 91 7.18 -28.77 -15.53
CA ASN A 91 7.75 -29.75 -14.61
C ASN A 91 6.89 -29.82 -13.35
N PRO A 92 6.16 -30.94 -13.06
CA PRO A 92 5.33 -31.06 -11.86
C PRO A 92 6.11 -30.91 -10.54
N ASP A 93 7.43 -31.11 -10.57
CA ASP A 93 8.26 -31.01 -9.38
C ASP A 93 8.57 -29.56 -8.98
N MET A 94 8.29 -28.59 -9.84
CA MET A 94 8.32 -27.16 -9.52
C MET A 94 7.13 -26.66 -8.66
N TYR A 95 6.12 -27.52 -8.42
CA TYR A 95 4.93 -27.20 -7.63
C TYR A 95 4.97 -27.87 -6.27
N ASN A 96 4.44 -27.21 -5.24
CA ASN A 96 4.39 -27.74 -3.88
C ASN A 96 3.54 -29.01 -3.80
N ARG A 97 2.38 -29.01 -4.43
CA ARG A 97 1.41 -30.14 -4.42
C ARG A 97 0.99 -30.55 -3.01
N GLN A 98 0.72 -29.55 -2.17
CA GLN A 98 0.34 -29.74 -0.76
C GLN A 98 -1.15 -29.54 -0.51
N GLY A 99 -1.94 -29.25 -1.57
CA GLY A 99 -3.36 -28.96 -1.47
C GLY A 99 -3.68 -27.53 -1.04
N ARG A 100 -4.97 -27.21 -0.96
CA ARG A 100 -5.50 -25.86 -0.72
C ARG A 100 -5.27 -25.38 0.71
N ILE A 101 -4.88 -24.12 0.86
CA ILE A 101 -4.78 -23.44 2.16
C ILE A 101 -6.14 -23.42 2.85
N ARG A 102 -6.16 -23.72 4.15
CA ARG A 102 -7.29 -23.54 5.06
C ARG A 102 -7.14 -22.31 5.92
N ASN A 103 -5.91 -22.06 6.37
CA ASN A 103 -5.57 -20.94 7.22
C ASN A 103 -4.36 -20.20 6.66
N PHE A 104 -4.61 -19.02 6.11
CA PHE A 104 -3.61 -18.15 5.51
C PHE A 104 -2.59 -17.57 6.50
N ASP A 105 -2.80 -17.76 7.81
CA ASP A 105 -1.89 -17.33 8.88
C ASP A 105 -1.13 -18.48 9.54
N ALA A 106 -1.44 -19.74 9.16
CA ALA A 106 -0.81 -20.92 9.77
C ALA A 106 0.46 -21.33 9.03
N TYR A 107 1.58 -21.40 9.77
CA TYR A 107 2.84 -21.95 9.25
C TYR A 107 2.87 -23.48 9.45
N PRO A 108 3.38 -24.29 8.49
CA PRO A 108 3.95 -23.91 7.20
C PRO A 108 2.93 -23.84 6.05
N GLU A 109 1.63 -24.05 6.32
CA GLU A 109 0.55 -24.05 5.34
C GLU A 109 0.54 -22.79 4.47
N THR A 110 0.78 -21.63 5.09
CA THR A 110 0.86 -20.34 4.44
C THR A 110 1.93 -20.27 3.34
N LEU A 111 3.01 -21.06 3.43
CA LEU A 111 4.12 -21.07 2.47
C LEU A 111 4.02 -22.18 1.42
N GLU A 112 3.20 -23.20 1.69
CA GLU A 112 3.23 -24.45 0.92
C GLU A 112 1.93 -24.76 0.20
N GLY A 113 0.81 -24.17 0.64
CA GLY A 113 -0.51 -24.50 0.13
C GLY A 113 -0.92 -23.71 -1.11
N ASP A 114 -1.85 -24.27 -1.85
CA ASP A 114 -2.45 -23.67 -3.04
C ASP A 114 -3.48 -22.59 -2.68
N PHE A 115 -3.49 -21.48 -3.41
CA PHE A 115 -4.52 -20.45 -3.29
C PHE A 115 -5.76 -20.85 -4.07
N PHE A 116 -6.75 -21.41 -3.38
CA PHE A 116 -7.97 -21.91 -4.02
C PHE A 116 -7.62 -22.92 -5.14
N GLY A 117 -7.89 -22.62 -6.38
CA GLY A 117 -7.50 -23.41 -7.54
C GLY A 117 -6.11 -23.10 -8.11
N LEU A 118 -5.45 -22.00 -7.69
CA LEU A 118 -4.15 -21.57 -8.19
C LEU A 118 -3.04 -22.46 -7.61
N LYS A 119 -2.07 -22.82 -8.44
CA LYS A 119 -1.07 -23.85 -8.12
C LYS A 119 0.22 -23.24 -7.58
N ALA A 120 0.49 -23.45 -6.30
CA ALA A 120 1.66 -22.90 -5.62
C ALA A 120 2.96 -23.50 -6.15
N PHE A 121 3.89 -22.63 -6.53
CA PHE A 121 5.26 -23.01 -6.86
C PHE A 121 6.04 -23.38 -5.60
N ARG A 122 7.08 -24.20 -5.77
CA ARG A 122 8.05 -24.44 -4.70
C ARG A 122 8.84 -23.17 -4.41
N ASN A 123 8.98 -22.87 -3.14
CA ASN A 123 9.79 -21.75 -2.64
C ASN A 123 10.69 -22.17 -1.47
N ASP A 124 10.93 -23.49 -1.32
CA ASP A 124 11.82 -24.07 -0.32
C ASP A 124 13.31 -24.00 -0.77
N ALA A 125 14.21 -24.68 -0.08
CA ALA A 125 15.62 -24.72 -0.41
C ALA A 125 15.98 -25.82 -1.45
N SER A 126 15.00 -26.35 -2.18
CA SER A 126 15.22 -27.41 -3.19
C SER A 126 15.80 -26.85 -4.50
N PRO A 127 16.45 -27.70 -5.30
CA PRO A 127 16.87 -27.32 -6.65
C PRO A 127 15.70 -26.83 -7.52
N GLU A 128 14.55 -27.49 -7.43
CA GLU A 128 13.38 -27.15 -8.21
C GLU A 128 12.81 -25.76 -7.82
N ALA A 129 12.90 -25.38 -6.56
CA ALA A 129 12.54 -24.03 -6.11
C ALA A 129 13.50 -22.96 -6.67
N ALA A 130 14.79 -23.28 -6.74
CA ALA A 130 15.78 -22.42 -7.38
C ALA A 130 15.50 -22.28 -8.89
N ASP A 131 15.13 -23.36 -9.58
CA ASP A 131 14.74 -23.33 -10.99
C ASP A 131 13.49 -22.47 -11.21
N VAL A 132 12.49 -22.55 -10.34
CA VAL A 132 11.30 -21.66 -10.37
C VAL A 132 11.70 -20.20 -10.31
N LEU A 133 12.52 -19.83 -9.31
CA LEU A 133 12.96 -18.45 -9.13
C LEU A 133 13.82 -17.96 -10.30
N ASP A 134 14.66 -18.80 -10.87
CA ASP A 134 15.46 -18.46 -12.06
C ASP A 134 14.57 -18.20 -13.28
N VAL A 135 13.56 -19.04 -13.52
CA VAL A 135 12.63 -18.84 -14.64
C VAL A 135 11.81 -17.57 -14.45
N LEU A 136 11.22 -17.37 -13.26
CA LEU A 136 10.46 -16.14 -12.96
C LEU A 136 11.34 -14.90 -13.10
N THR A 137 12.56 -14.94 -12.59
CA THR A 137 13.51 -13.81 -12.72
C THR A 137 13.79 -13.47 -14.18
N LYS A 138 14.04 -14.47 -15.03
CA LYS A 138 14.26 -14.26 -16.47
C LYS A 138 13.04 -13.64 -17.14
N VAL A 139 11.85 -14.14 -16.85
CA VAL A 139 10.60 -13.63 -17.39
C VAL A 139 10.40 -12.15 -17.01
N TYR A 140 10.55 -11.80 -15.74
CA TYR A 140 10.30 -10.41 -15.30
C TYR A 140 11.44 -9.47 -15.71
N CYS A 141 12.68 -9.95 -15.84
CA CYS A 141 13.74 -9.18 -16.47
C CYS A 141 13.48 -8.92 -17.97
N TYR A 142 12.93 -9.90 -18.69
CA TYR A 142 12.47 -9.69 -20.06
C TYR A 142 11.44 -8.58 -20.15
N TRP A 143 10.37 -8.62 -19.35
CA TRP A 143 9.35 -7.56 -19.34
C TRP A 143 9.90 -6.20 -18.91
N MET A 144 10.86 -6.16 -17.99
CA MET A 144 11.55 -4.91 -17.62
C MET A 144 12.26 -4.28 -18.82
N GLN A 145 12.92 -5.08 -19.64
CA GLN A 145 13.64 -4.60 -20.81
C GLN A 145 12.69 -4.16 -21.93
N GLU A 146 11.71 -5.02 -22.28
CA GLU A 146 10.79 -4.78 -23.40
C GLU A 146 9.87 -3.59 -23.17
N LEU A 147 9.41 -3.41 -21.93
CA LEU A 147 8.43 -2.36 -21.60
C LEU A 147 9.04 -1.10 -20.99
N ASP A 148 10.34 -1.10 -20.71
CA ASP A 148 11.03 0.00 -20.00
C ASP A 148 10.39 0.39 -18.65
N ILE A 149 9.77 -0.54 -17.92
CA ILE A 149 9.11 -0.30 -16.64
C ILE A 149 10.08 0.10 -15.53
N ASP A 150 9.55 0.69 -14.46
CA ASP A 150 10.32 1.33 -13.38
C ASP A 150 10.30 0.57 -12.06
N GLY A 151 9.49 -0.47 -11.94
CA GLY A 151 9.38 -1.24 -10.71
C GLY A 151 8.39 -2.40 -10.77
N PHE A 152 8.30 -3.12 -9.65
CA PHE A 152 7.37 -4.22 -9.44
C PHE A 152 6.55 -4.03 -8.15
N ARG A 153 5.27 -4.37 -8.21
CA ARG A 153 4.47 -4.79 -7.06
C ARG A 153 4.44 -6.31 -7.05
N ILE A 154 4.89 -6.96 -5.99
CA ILE A 154 4.86 -8.41 -5.87
C ILE A 154 3.63 -8.83 -5.07
N ASP A 155 2.80 -9.66 -5.70
CA ASP A 155 1.61 -10.25 -5.11
C ASP A 155 1.96 -11.30 -4.05
N ALA A 156 1.12 -11.41 -3.01
CA ALA A 156 1.13 -12.49 -2.04
C ALA A 156 2.50 -12.77 -1.37
N VAL A 157 3.28 -11.74 -1.07
CA VAL A 157 4.65 -11.88 -0.51
C VAL A 157 4.68 -12.68 0.79
N LYS A 158 3.66 -12.57 1.63
CA LYS A 158 3.51 -13.35 2.88
C LYS A 158 3.68 -14.87 2.66
N HIS A 159 3.34 -15.34 1.47
CA HIS A 159 3.32 -16.76 1.09
C HIS A 159 4.62 -17.24 0.43
N LEU A 160 5.63 -16.38 0.42
CA LEU A 160 6.97 -16.67 -0.06
C LEU A 160 7.96 -16.62 1.11
N ARG A 161 8.99 -17.45 1.07
CA ARG A 161 10.06 -17.35 2.06
C ARG A 161 10.86 -16.06 1.85
N PRO A 162 11.28 -15.37 2.93
CA PRO A 162 12.08 -14.15 2.80
C PRO A 162 13.32 -14.33 1.92
N GLU A 163 13.97 -15.50 1.99
CA GLU A 163 15.16 -15.82 1.18
C GLU A 163 14.85 -15.82 -0.33
N ALA A 164 13.68 -16.32 -0.73
CA ALA A 164 13.25 -16.30 -2.13
C ALA A 164 13.04 -14.86 -2.62
N ILE A 165 12.40 -14.02 -1.82
CA ILE A 165 12.22 -12.60 -2.12
C ILE A 165 13.57 -11.88 -2.21
N HIS A 166 14.49 -12.13 -1.26
CA HIS A 166 15.82 -11.52 -1.30
C HIS A 166 16.60 -11.94 -2.55
N TYR A 167 16.57 -13.22 -2.91
CA TYR A 167 17.20 -13.71 -4.14
C TYR A 167 16.64 -12.98 -5.37
N PHE A 168 15.31 -12.98 -5.53
CA PHE A 168 14.64 -12.33 -6.65
C PHE A 168 14.97 -10.83 -6.74
N CYS A 169 14.81 -10.11 -5.64
CA CYS A 169 15.07 -8.66 -5.60
C CYS A 169 16.51 -8.31 -5.97
N ASN A 170 17.51 -9.09 -5.52
CA ASN A 170 18.90 -8.82 -5.87
C ASN A 170 19.17 -9.06 -7.36
N ARG A 171 18.68 -10.18 -7.91
CA ARG A 171 18.84 -10.48 -9.33
C ARG A 171 18.17 -9.44 -10.23
N VAL A 172 16.97 -9.02 -9.86
CA VAL A 172 16.21 -7.98 -10.58
C VAL A 172 16.95 -6.63 -10.54
N ARG A 173 17.45 -6.20 -9.37
CA ARG A 173 18.19 -4.93 -9.25
C ARG A 173 19.52 -4.97 -10.01
N GLU A 174 20.23 -6.10 -9.99
CA GLU A 174 21.43 -6.27 -10.80
C GLU A 174 21.13 -6.08 -12.28
N TYR A 175 20.05 -6.67 -12.77
CA TYR A 175 19.62 -6.52 -14.15
C TYR A 175 19.17 -5.11 -14.47
N ALA A 176 18.35 -4.51 -13.62
CA ALA A 176 17.92 -3.12 -13.75
C ALA A 176 19.10 -2.15 -13.83
N TYR A 177 20.12 -2.35 -12.99
CA TYR A 177 21.34 -1.55 -13.01
C TYR A 177 22.10 -1.66 -14.36
N ARG A 178 22.15 -2.85 -14.95
CA ARG A 178 22.75 -3.08 -16.29
C ARG A 178 21.99 -2.34 -17.39
N LEU A 179 20.66 -2.16 -17.23
CA LEU A 179 19.82 -1.34 -18.12
C LEU A 179 19.89 0.16 -17.82
N GLY A 180 20.72 0.59 -16.86
CA GLY A 180 20.83 1.99 -16.43
C GLY A 180 19.71 2.47 -15.48
N LYS A 181 18.83 1.58 -15.02
CA LYS A 181 17.75 1.88 -14.09
C LYS A 181 18.26 1.83 -12.64
N LYS A 182 18.67 2.99 -12.10
CA LYS A 182 19.28 3.09 -10.76
C LYS A 182 18.27 3.04 -9.61
N ASN A 183 17.02 3.41 -9.87
CA ASN A 183 15.95 3.53 -8.88
C ASN A 183 14.78 2.59 -9.21
N PHE A 184 15.08 1.36 -9.58
CA PHE A 184 14.05 0.35 -9.82
C PHE A 184 13.42 -0.04 -8.49
N PHE A 185 12.15 0.32 -8.27
CA PHE A 185 11.47 0.18 -6.99
C PHE A 185 10.67 -1.13 -6.93
N ILE A 186 10.86 -1.89 -5.87
CA ILE A 186 10.18 -3.18 -5.67
C ILE A 186 9.44 -3.16 -4.34
N PHE A 187 8.12 -3.26 -4.38
CA PHE A 187 7.32 -3.36 -3.16
C PHE A 187 6.39 -4.56 -3.20
N GLY A 188 5.91 -4.97 -2.04
CA GLY A 188 5.14 -6.20 -1.90
C GLY A 188 3.78 -6.02 -1.26
N GLU A 189 2.87 -6.90 -1.63
CA GLU A 189 1.66 -7.12 -0.85
C GLU A 189 1.98 -8.10 0.28
N LEU A 190 1.96 -7.58 1.52
CA LEU A 190 2.23 -8.38 2.71
C LEU A 190 1.15 -8.12 3.76
N VAL A 191 0.18 -9.03 3.83
CA VAL A 191 -0.89 -8.98 4.82
C VAL A 191 -0.40 -9.57 6.13
N GLY A 192 0.06 -8.73 7.04
CA GLY A 192 0.67 -9.18 8.28
C GLY A 192 0.87 -8.05 9.29
N SER A 193 1.62 -8.34 10.35
CA SER A 193 2.02 -7.36 11.36
C SER A 193 3.19 -6.49 10.89
N ASP A 194 3.39 -5.36 11.56
CA ASP A 194 4.55 -4.50 11.34
C ASP A 194 5.87 -5.26 11.53
N HIS A 195 5.93 -6.18 12.49
CA HIS A 195 7.10 -7.02 12.71
C HIS A 195 7.41 -7.92 11.51
N LEU A 196 6.38 -8.55 10.91
CA LEU A 196 6.58 -9.39 9.73
C LEU A 196 7.11 -8.57 8.54
N CYS A 197 6.73 -7.31 8.41
CA CYS A 197 7.25 -6.42 7.36
C CYS A 197 8.78 -6.31 7.40
N THR A 198 9.38 -6.33 8.60
CA THR A 198 10.84 -6.20 8.76
C THR A 198 11.64 -7.38 8.22
N ASP A 199 11.01 -8.55 8.04
CA ASP A 199 11.67 -9.74 7.48
C ASP A 199 11.83 -9.64 5.95
N TYR A 200 11.05 -8.80 5.30
CA TYR A 200 11.02 -8.69 3.83
C TYR A 200 11.61 -7.38 3.31
N ILE A 201 11.64 -6.31 4.12
CA ILE A 201 12.13 -5.00 3.72
C ILE A 201 13.61 -4.83 4.09
N GLY A 202 14.38 -4.24 3.17
CA GLY A 202 15.77 -3.84 3.45
C GLY A 202 16.77 -4.99 3.41
N PRO A 203 17.95 -4.84 4.00
CA PRO A 203 19.01 -5.83 3.96
C PRO A 203 18.81 -6.95 4.96
N TYR A 204 18.96 -8.15 4.48
CA TYR A 204 19.07 -9.38 5.26
C TYR A 204 20.55 -9.74 5.46
N LYS A 205 20.92 -10.07 6.69
CA LYS A 205 22.25 -10.59 7.01
C LYS A 205 22.20 -12.11 7.10
N SER A 206 22.89 -12.79 6.20
CA SER A 206 23.13 -14.21 6.39
C SER A 206 23.94 -14.43 7.68
N THR A 207 23.48 -15.34 8.52
CA THR A 207 24.18 -15.73 9.77
C THR A 207 25.33 -16.71 9.53
N SER A 208 25.73 -16.94 8.31
CA SER A 208 26.92 -17.76 7.98
C SER A 208 28.17 -17.06 8.52
N THR A 209 28.95 -17.78 9.35
CA THR A 209 30.18 -17.27 9.96
C THR A 209 31.32 -17.08 8.95
N VAL A 210 31.16 -17.48 7.70
CA VAL A 210 32.23 -17.51 6.68
C VAL A 210 32.08 -16.42 5.65
N ASP A 211 30.82 -16.03 5.29
CA ASP A 211 30.56 -14.96 4.32
C ASP A 211 29.38 -14.09 4.82
N VAL A 212 29.67 -12.83 5.09
CA VAL A 212 28.63 -11.84 5.37
C VAL A 212 28.07 -11.34 4.03
N ASN A 213 27.25 -12.14 3.39
CA ASN A 213 26.51 -11.67 2.23
C ASN A 213 25.31 -10.84 2.71
N ILE A 214 25.25 -9.58 2.28
CA ILE A 214 24.12 -8.70 2.53
C ILE A 214 23.23 -8.79 1.30
N TYR A 215 22.05 -9.38 1.49
CA TYR A 215 20.99 -9.40 0.47
C TYR A 215 19.97 -8.31 0.79
N TYR A 216 19.48 -7.65 -0.23
CA TYR A 216 18.45 -6.62 -0.08
C TYR A 216 17.11 -7.17 -0.53
N GLY A 217 16.12 -7.14 0.37
CA GLY A 217 14.73 -7.50 0.08
C GLY A 217 13.98 -6.40 -0.66
N LEU A 218 12.71 -6.28 -0.34
CA LEU A 218 11.83 -5.23 -0.87
C LEU A 218 12.28 -3.84 -0.42
N ASP A 219 11.94 -2.83 -1.22
CA ASP A 219 12.08 -1.43 -0.81
C ASP A 219 10.94 -1.02 0.12
N SER A 220 9.77 -1.65 -0.02
CA SER A 220 8.55 -1.33 0.72
C SER A 220 7.55 -2.49 0.70
N VAL A 221 6.51 -2.36 1.53
CA VAL A 221 5.30 -3.18 1.47
C VAL A 221 4.05 -2.32 1.66
N LEU A 222 2.89 -2.83 1.24
CA LEU A 222 1.59 -2.22 1.51
C LEU A 222 1.28 -2.22 3.01
N ASP A 223 0.84 -1.08 3.54
CA ASP A 223 0.58 -0.85 4.96
C ASP A 223 -0.81 -1.35 5.38
N PHE A 224 -0.99 -2.68 5.44
CA PHE A 224 -2.23 -3.29 5.91
C PHE A 224 -2.57 -2.98 7.37
N PRO A 225 -1.61 -2.90 8.32
CA PRO A 225 -1.93 -2.47 9.67
C PRO A 225 -2.57 -1.07 9.75
N LEU A 226 -2.09 -0.10 8.95
CA LEU A 226 -2.72 1.23 8.86
C LEU A 226 -4.11 1.14 8.21
N TYR A 227 -4.22 0.45 7.08
CA TYR A 227 -5.48 0.24 6.37
C TYR A 227 -6.59 -0.25 7.30
N ASN A 228 -6.30 -1.22 8.17
CA ASN A 228 -7.26 -1.83 9.09
C ASN A 228 -7.80 -0.87 10.17
N ILE A 229 -7.11 0.23 10.49
CA ILE A 229 -7.51 1.17 11.55
C ILE A 229 -7.94 2.54 11.01
N LEU A 230 -7.41 2.95 9.87
CA LEU A 230 -7.55 4.34 9.40
C LEU A 230 -8.99 4.69 9.03
N GLU A 231 -9.71 3.79 8.38
CA GLU A 231 -11.10 4.01 7.96
C GLU A 231 -12.00 4.43 9.13
N GLY A 232 -12.01 3.64 10.20
CA GLY A 232 -12.85 3.89 11.37
C GLY A 232 -12.52 5.22 12.06
N VAL A 233 -11.23 5.58 12.10
CA VAL A 233 -10.78 6.86 12.69
C VAL A 233 -11.22 8.05 11.83
N ILE A 234 -11.02 7.97 10.52
CA ILE A 234 -11.41 9.06 9.60
C ILE A 234 -12.93 9.22 9.55
N LYS A 235 -13.68 8.12 9.57
CA LYS A 235 -15.15 8.17 9.61
C LYS A 235 -15.71 8.57 10.99
N GLY A 236 -14.84 8.76 12.00
CA GLY A 236 -15.22 9.22 13.34
C GLY A 236 -15.96 8.17 14.18
N VAL A 237 -15.90 6.90 13.81
CA VAL A 237 -16.58 5.77 14.50
C VAL A 237 -15.64 4.93 15.36
N ALA A 238 -14.33 5.09 15.22
CA ALA A 238 -13.33 4.41 16.03
C ALA A 238 -12.44 5.39 16.79
N SER A 239 -11.93 4.93 17.94
CA SER A 239 -10.94 5.67 18.74
C SER A 239 -9.65 5.86 17.95
N PRO A 240 -9.01 7.03 18.00
CA PRO A 240 -7.70 7.26 17.38
C PRO A 240 -6.53 6.63 18.16
N THR A 241 -6.77 6.14 19.39
CA THR A 241 -5.73 5.62 20.29
C THR A 241 -4.81 4.62 19.59
N ARG A 242 -5.39 3.61 18.92
CA ARG A 242 -4.59 2.58 18.25
C ARG A 242 -3.74 3.14 17.10
N LEU A 243 -4.25 4.14 16.38
CA LEU A 243 -3.51 4.82 15.32
C LEU A 243 -2.30 5.58 15.90
N ILE A 244 -2.50 6.26 17.03
CA ILE A 244 -1.46 7.05 17.72
C ILE A 244 -0.40 6.12 18.33
N GLU A 245 -0.81 5.05 19.01
CA GLU A 245 0.07 4.04 19.61
C GLU A 245 0.94 3.33 18.56
N ARG A 246 0.32 2.88 17.46
CA ARG A 246 1.06 2.25 16.37
C ARG A 246 2.16 3.14 15.83
N TYR A 247 1.90 4.44 15.77
CA TYR A 247 2.91 5.38 15.30
C TYR A 247 4.14 5.41 16.21
N ALA A 248 3.97 5.34 17.54
CA ALA A 248 5.07 5.23 18.48
C ALA A 248 5.80 3.88 18.30
N GLU A 249 5.06 2.77 18.13
CA GLU A 249 5.64 1.45 17.87
C GLU A 249 6.52 1.44 16.60
N LEU A 250 6.09 2.12 15.53
CA LEU A 250 6.86 2.22 14.28
C LEU A 250 8.16 3.03 14.43
N GLN A 251 8.23 3.97 15.38
CA GLN A 251 9.47 4.70 15.67
C GLN A 251 10.52 3.79 16.31
N ASP A 252 10.09 2.83 17.11
CA ASP A 252 10.98 1.87 17.78
C ASP A 252 11.43 0.74 16.84
N GLN A 253 10.65 0.44 15.81
CA GLN A 253 10.99 -0.51 14.75
C GLN A 253 11.84 0.16 13.67
N ALA A 254 13.10 0.31 13.95
CA ALA A 254 14.03 0.97 13.02
C ALA A 254 14.62 -0.01 12.00
N LEU A 255 14.43 0.28 10.70
CA LEU A 255 15.20 -0.29 9.61
C LEU A 255 16.40 0.63 9.33
N HIS A 256 17.61 0.15 9.58
CA HIS A 256 18.85 0.89 9.28
C HIS A 256 18.89 2.36 9.76
N ARG A 257 18.42 2.65 10.96
CA ARG A 257 18.34 3.98 11.58
C ARG A 257 17.17 4.86 11.13
N HIS A 258 16.27 4.36 10.30
CA HIS A 258 15.03 5.05 9.93
C HIS A 258 13.81 4.31 10.45
N PRO A 259 12.76 4.98 10.90
CA PRO A 259 11.51 4.36 11.33
C PRO A 259 10.88 3.53 10.20
N LEU A 260 10.33 2.36 10.53
CA LEU A 260 9.66 1.48 9.55
C LEU A 260 8.59 2.23 8.74
N GLY A 261 7.86 3.14 9.40
CA GLY A 261 6.79 3.91 8.76
C GLY A 261 7.21 4.77 7.56
N GLU A 262 8.52 5.08 7.41
CA GLU A 262 9.02 5.81 6.23
C GLU A 262 9.06 4.94 4.97
N TYR A 263 9.09 3.60 5.15
CA TYR A 263 9.23 2.62 4.06
C TYR A 263 7.91 2.03 3.58
N LEU A 264 6.77 2.33 4.25
CA LEU A 264 5.50 1.70 3.94
C LEU A 264 4.75 2.43 2.82
N VAL A 265 4.07 1.68 1.95
CA VAL A 265 3.10 2.21 0.98
C VAL A 265 1.73 2.25 1.65
N THR A 266 1.24 3.46 1.96
CA THR A 266 -0.01 3.69 2.67
C THR A 266 -1.19 3.81 1.72
N PHE A 267 -2.35 3.26 2.09
CA PHE A 267 -3.54 3.23 1.24
C PHE A 267 -4.84 3.19 2.05
N LEU A 268 -5.96 3.53 1.42
CA LEU A 268 -7.32 3.45 1.97
C LEU A 268 -8.13 2.32 1.35
N ASP A 269 -7.90 2.07 0.06
CA ASP A 269 -8.60 1.10 -0.77
C ASP A 269 -7.61 0.26 -1.56
N ASN A 270 -8.02 -0.97 -1.88
CA ASN A 270 -7.39 -1.80 -2.88
C ASN A 270 -8.45 -2.64 -3.63
N HIS A 271 -8.02 -3.37 -4.64
CA HIS A 271 -8.88 -4.17 -5.50
C HIS A 271 -9.37 -5.50 -4.86
N ASP A 272 -8.86 -5.86 -3.68
CA ASP A 272 -9.20 -7.12 -2.99
C ASP A 272 -9.91 -6.90 -1.66
N GLN A 273 -9.74 -5.72 -1.01
CA GLN A 273 -10.30 -5.41 0.30
C GLN A 273 -10.14 -6.58 1.27
N ILE A 274 -8.89 -7.01 1.47
CA ILE A 274 -8.55 -8.20 2.26
C ILE A 274 -8.99 -8.03 3.72
N GLY A 275 -9.51 -9.10 4.32
CA GLY A 275 -9.98 -9.11 5.70
C GLY A 275 -11.45 -8.73 5.88
N GLN A 276 -12.12 -8.25 4.84
CA GLN A 276 -13.54 -7.92 4.89
C GLN A 276 -14.41 -9.06 4.40
N SER A 277 -15.46 -9.41 5.15
CA SER A 277 -16.45 -10.43 4.76
C SER A 277 -17.40 -9.92 3.67
N VAL A 278 -17.74 -8.64 3.72
CA VAL A 278 -18.39 -7.89 2.64
C VAL A 278 -17.35 -6.91 2.13
N LYS A 279 -17.04 -6.97 0.84
CA LYS A 279 -16.05 -6.08 0.23
C LYS A 279 -16.64 -4.69 0.09
N GLN A 280 -15.94 -3.69 0.59
CA GLN A 280 -16.42 -2.30 0.58
C GLN A 280 -15.25 -1.35 0.36
N ARG A 281 -15.41 -0.41 -0.56
CA ARG A 281 -14.48 0.72 -0.70
C ARG A 281 -14.60 1.67 0.50
N PHE A 282 -13.56 2.44 0.75
CA PHE A 282 -13.58 3.50 1.75
C PHE A 282 -14.74 4.50 1.52
N GLY A 283 -15.06 4.77 0.24
CA GLY A 283 -16.18 5.65 -0.16
C GLY A 283 -17.55 5.15 0.30
N TYR A 284 -17.73 3.84 0.53
CA TYR A 284 -19.01 3.29 0.97
C TYR A 284 -19.43 3.87 2.34
N GLY A 285 -20.57 4.55 2.35
CA GLY A 285 -21.07 5.23 3.55
C GLY A 285 -20.24 6.43 4.02
N ALA A 286 -19.27 6.88 3.23
CA ALA A 286 -18.53 8.11 3.51
C ALA A 286 -19.12 9.31 2.78
N THR A 287 -18.92 10.49 3.33
CA THR A 287 -19.16 11.77 2.64
C THR A 287 -17.93 12.15 1.81
N ASP A 288 -18.10 12.99 0.79
CA ASP A 288 -16.98 13.56 0.02
C ASP A 288 -15.89 14.14 0.91
N LYS A 289 -16.28 14.82 2.00
CA LYS A 289 -15.33 15.41 2.95
C LYS A 289 -14.51 14.34 3.69
N GLN A 290 -15.11 13.20 4.02
CA GLN A 290 -14.40 12.10 4.67
C GLN A 290 -13.44 11.43 3.68
N ILE A 291 -13.83 11.25 2.41
CA ILE A 291 -12.93 10.76 1.37
C ILE A 291 -11.74 11.70 1.20
N ILE A 292 -12.00 13.01 1.10
CA ILE A 292 -10.96 14.05 1.01
C ILE A 292 -10.05 14.03 2.24
N ALA A 293 -10.61 13.87 3.44
CA ALA A 293 -9.83 13.82 4.68
C ALA A 293 -8.95 12.57 4.76
N GLY A 294 -9.47 11.41 4.37
CA GLY A 294 -8.69 10.16 4.30
C GLY A 294 -7.52 10.26 3.32
N VAL A 295 -7.76 10.76 2.11
CA VAL A 295 -6.70 11.01 1.12
C VAL A 295 -5.73 12.09 1.63
N GLY A 296 -6.25 13.13 2.27
CA GLY A 296 -5.45 14.19 2.89
C GLY A 296 -4.52 13.65 3.98
N TYR A 297 -5.02 12.71 4.80
CA TYR A 297 -4.18 11.99 5.76
C TYR A 297 -3.02 11.25 5.05
N LEU A 298 -3.32 10.43 4.03
CA LEU A 298 -2.28 9.71 3.29
C LEU A 298 -1.24 10.65 2.67
N LEU A 299 -1.68 11.76 2.09
CA LEU A 299 -0.80 12.73 1.44
C LEU A 299 0.05 13.54 2.43
N CYS A 300 -0.33 13.61 3.70
CA CYS A 300 0.36 14.39 4.73
C CYS A 300 1.12 13.51 5.73
N ALA A 301 0.68 12.29 6.01
CA ALA A 301 1.31 11.37 6.95
C ALA A 301 2.64 10.78 6.43
N LEU A 302 3.28 9.92 7.23
CA LEU A 302 4.46 9.16 6.81
C LEU A 302 4.08 8.10 5.78
N GLY A 303 5.10 7.66 5.05
CA GLY A 303 4.98 6.64 4.02
C GLY A 303 4.77 7.21 2.62
N THR A 304 4.65 6.31 1.66
CA THR A 304 4.37 6.62 0.26
C THR A 304 2.87 6.44 0.00
N PRO A 305 2.11 7.51 -0.26
CA PRO A 305 0.67 7.41 -0.47
C PRO A 305 0.37 6.69 -1.78
N CYS A 306 -0.53 5.70 -1.70
CA CYS A 306 -1.09 5.00 -2.84
C CYS A 306 -2.61 5.23 -2.87
N LEU A 307 -3.10 5.75 -3.99
CA LEU A 307 -4.52 5.98 -4.22
C LEU A 307 -5.05 4.92 -5.17
N TYR A 308 -6.11 4.24 -4.76
CA TYR A 308 -6.79 3.30 -5.62
C TYR A 308 -7.63 4.06 -6.65
N TYR A 309 -7.63 3.61 -7.92
CA TYR A 309 -8.39 4.27 -8.98
C TYR A 309 -9.88 4.39 -8.63
N GLY A 310 -10.51 5.48 -9.06
CA GLY A 310 -11.91 5.75 -8.78
C GLY A 310 -12.16 6.42 -7.42
N THR A 311 -11.22 6.41 -6.47
CA THR A 311 -11.34 7.15 -5.20
C THR A 311 -11.49 8.65 -5.46
N GLU A 312 -10.80 9.19 -6.46
CA GLU A 312 -10.89 10.58 -6.91
C GLU A 312 -12.24 10.92 -7.57
N GLN A 313 -13.01 9.90 -7.96
CA GLN A 313 -14.36 10.03 -8.49
C GLN A 313 -15.45 9.72 -7.46
N GLY A 314 -15.05 9.32 -6.25
CA GLY A 314 -15.96 8.97 -5.17
C GLY A 314 -16.57 7.58 -5.31
N PHE A 315 -15.90 6.63 -5.95
CA PHE A 315 -16.37 5.25 -6.06
C PHE A 315 -16.58 4.64 -4.67
N ASP A 316 -17.71 3.97 -4.50
CA ASP A 316 -18.22 3.47 -3.23
C ASP A 316 -18.72 2.00 -3.30
N GLY A 317 -18.19 1.23 -4.24
CA GLY A 317 -18.58 -0.15 -4.48
C GLY A 317 -18.60 -1.02 -3.23
N SER A 318 -19.60 -1.88 -3.14
CA SER A 318 -19.80 -2.81 -2.02
C SER A 318 -20.50 -4.07 -2.49
N GLY A 319 -20.06 -5.24 -2.01
CA GLY A 319 -20.71 -6.51 -2.34
C GLY A 319 -20.04 -7.76 -1.78
N ALA A 320 -20.47 -8.92 -2.28
CA ALA A 320 -20.09 -10.22 -1.72
C ALA A 320 -18.66 -10.65 -2.06
N ASP A 321 -18.09 -10.11 -3.13
CA ASP A 321 -16.74 -10.45 -3.60
C ASP A 321 -16.01 -9.20 -4.15
N ASP A 322 -14.75 -9.36 -4.52
CA ASP A 322 -13.87 -8.28 -4.96
C ASP A 322 -14.29 -7.63 -6.30
N ARG A 323 -15.13 -8.25 -7.12
CA ARG A 323 -15.66 -7.62 -8.35
C ARG A 323 -16.44 -6.35 -8.05
N TRP A 324 -17.10 -6.27 -6.89
CA TRP A 324 -17.87 -5.10 -6.47
C TRP A 324 -17.03 -3.87 -6.12
N VAL A 325 -15.73 -4.05 -5.90
CA VAL A 325 -14.78 -2.97 -5.63
C VAL A 325 -13.82 -2.70 -6.79
N ARG A 326 -14.10 -3.29 -7.95
CA ARG A 326 -13.36 -3.12 -9.21
C ARG A 326 -14.24 -2.49 -10.29
N GLU A 327 -14.99 -1.45 -9.92
CA GLU A 327 -15.91 -0.76 -10.81
C GLU A 327 -15.18 -0.24 -12.05
N CYS A 328 -15.86 -0.29 -13.20
CA CYS A 328 -15.32 0.20 -14.46
C CYS A 328 -15.35 1.72 -14.51
N MET A 329 -14.24 2.37 -14.85
CA MET A 329 -14.20 3.83 -15.09
C MET A 329 -14.72 4.23 -16.46
N PHE A 330 -14.79 3.28 -17.40
CA PHE A 330 -15.25 3.51 -18.77
C PHE A 330 -16.75 3.20 -18.86
N ASN A 331 -17.56 4.26 -19.02
CA ASN A 331 -19.01 4.16 -19.17
C ASN A 331 -19.68 3.25 -18.10
N PRO A 332 -19.48 3.53 -16.80
CA PRO A 332 -20.11 2.73 -15.76
C PRO A 332 -21.64 2.80 -15.90
N GLU A 333 -22.29 1.67 -15.62
CA GLU A 333 -23.73 1.47 -15.89
C GLU A 333 -24.62 2.56 -15.29
N ASP A 334 -24.24 3.07 -14.10
CA ASP A 334 -25.03 4.07 -13.36
C ASP A 334 -24.79 5.52 -13.84
N LEU A 335 -23.67 5.81 -14.47
CA LEU A 335 -23.30 7.18 -14.85
C LEU A 335 -23.58 7.51 -16.31
N GLY A 336 -23.66 6.52 -17.21
CA GLY A 336 -23.90 6.72 -18.65
C GLY A 336 -22.76 7.47 -19.38
N VAL A 337 -21.69 7.85 -18.66
CA VAL A 337 -20.50 8.55 -19.16
C VAL A 337 -19.26 8.02 -18.46
N ASN A 338 -18.08 8.23 -19.03
CA ASN A 338 -16.83 7.84 -18.40
C ASN A 338 -16.62 8.55 -17.05
N ALA A 339 -16.11 7.82 -16.06
CA ALA A 339 -15.82 8.35 -14.72
C ALA A 339 -14.45 9.06 -14.68
N PHE A 340 -14.32 10.13 -15.47
CA PHE A 340 -13.11 10.98 -15.56
C PHE A 340 -13.46 12.46 -15.34
N ASN A 341 -14.36 12.73 -14.37
CA ASN A 341 -14.80 14.08 -14.08
C ASN A 341 -13.76 14.85 -13.25
N GLN A 342 -12.91 15.61 -13.89
CA GLN A 342 -11.91 16.45 -13.24
C GLN A 342 -12.52 17.65 -12.48
N ASN A 343 -13.80 17.93 -12.66
CA ASN A 343 -14.49 19.05 -12.01
C ASN A 343 -15.27 18.63 -10.75
N CYS A 344 -15.29 17.35 -10.38
CA CYS A 344 -15.92 16.92 -9.14
C CYS A 344 -15.12 17.38 -7.91
N THR A 345 -15.82 17.58 -6.80
CA THR A 345 -15.26 18.12 -5.55
C THR A 345 -14.07 17.30 -5.05
N ILE A 346 -14.18 15.98 -5.09
CA ILE A 346 -13.13 15.06 -4.59
C ILE A 346 -11.88 15.20 -5.44
N TYR A 347 -12.00 15.12 -6.77
CA TYR A 347 -10.86 15.25 -7.69
C TYR A 347 -10.11 16.58 -7.48
N GLN A 348 -10.84 17.69 -7.43
CA GLN A 348 -10.26 19.03 -7.25
C GLN A 348 -9.53 19.15 -5.90
N ALA A 349 -10.12 18.62 -4.84
CA ALA A 349 -9.50 18.61 -3.51
C ALA A 349 -8.22 17.76 -3.48
N ILE A 350 -8.25 16.55 -4.06
CA ILE A 350 -7.07 15.68 -4.17
C ILE A 350 -5.96 16.34 -4.99
N ALA A 351 -6.29 16.96 -6.12
CA ALA A 351 -5.33 17.69 -6.94
C ALA A 351 -4.66 18.84 -6.17
N GLN A 352 -5.44 19.60 -5.38
CA GLN A 352 -4.91 20.64 -4.52
C GLN A 352 -3.98 20.09 -3.43
N LEU A 353 -4.40 19.04 -2.71
CA LEU A 353 -3.61 18.37 -1.67
C LEU A 353 -2.30 17.81 -2.23
N ALA A 354 -2.34 17.15 -3.40
CA ALA A 354 -1.16 16.66 -4.09
C ALA A 354 -0.20 17.80 -4.49
N CYS A 355 -0.74 18.93 -4.94
CA CYS A 355 0.04 20.12 -5.25
C CYS A 355 0.73 20.68 -3.99
N ILE A 356 0.03 20.74 -2.85
CA ILE A 356 0.57 21.19 -1.57
C ILE A 356 1.72 20.24 -1.15
N ARG A 357 1.49 18.90 -1.17
CA ARG A 357 2.55 17.94 -0.85
C ARG A 357 3.77 18.12 -1.75
N ARG A 358 3.57 18.31 -3.06
CA ARG A 358 4.67 18.50 -4.02
C ARG A 358 5.50 19.73 -3.70
N LYS A 359 4.86 20.84 -3.29
CA LYS A 359 5.51 22.13 -3.00
C LYS A 359 6.08 22.23 -1.57
N THR A 360 5.68 21.33 -0.66
CA THR A 360 6.02 21.39 0.76
C THR A 360 6.95 20.22 1.12
N PRO A 361 8.30 20.41 1.13
CA PRO A 361 9.25 19.34 1.42
C PRO A 361 9.01 18.63 2.75
N ALA A 362 8.56 19.35 3.78
CA ALA A 362 8.24 18.76 5.08
C ALA A 362 7.19 17.64 5.00
N LEU A 363 6.19 17.74 4.11
CA LEU A 363 5.19 16.70 3.91
C LEU A 363 5.76 15.43 3.21
N LYS A 364 6.91 15.54 2.56
CA LYS A 364 7.58 14.41 1.90
C LYS A 364 8.67 13.77 2.76
N PHE A 365 9.51 14.60 3.37
CA PHE A 365 10.76 14.18 3.99
C PHE A 365 10.83 14.50 5.50
N GLY A 366 9.85 15.24 6.05
CA GLY A 366 9.82 15.61 7.46
C GLY A 366 9.47 14.44 8.37
N ARG A 367 9.94 14.50 9.61
CA ARG A 367 9.47 13.61 10.68
C ARG A 367 8.02 13.94 11.02
N MET A 368 7.26 12.96 11.45
CA MET A 368 5.88 13.15 11.90
C MET A 368 5.80 13.07 13.41
N TYR A 369 4.96 13.91 14.01
CA TYR A 369 4.67 13.89 15.44
C TYR A 369 3.17 14.13 15.65
N TRP A 370 2.53 13.28 16.45
CA TRP A 370 1.21 13.57 16.96
C TRP A 370 1.26 14.78 17.89
N ARG A 371 0.25 15.63 17.81
CA ARG A 371 0.15 16.83 18.61
C ARG A 371 -0.99 16.71 19.62
N GLU A 372 -0.70 17.07 20.87
CA GLU A 372 -1.72 17.19 21.89
C GLU A 372 -2.67 18.33 21.55
N ILE A 373 -3.92 18.14 21.90
CA ILE A 373 -5.01 19.10 21.70
C ILE A 373 -5.63 19.47 23.05
N SER A 374 -6.26 20.63 23.10
CA SER A 374 -7.11 21.05 24.21
C SER A 374 -8.39 21.68 23.68
N LEU A 375 -9.53 21.39 24.31
CA LEU A 375 -10.81 22.04 23.96
C LEU A 375 -11.07 23.31 24.80
N ASP A 376 -10.40 23.49 25.94
CA ASP A 376 -10.54 24.59 26.87
C ASP A 376 -9.31 25.51 26.99
N GLY A 377 -8.19 25.11 26.38
CA GLY A 377 -6.91 25.81 26.47
C GLY A 377 -6.14 25.59 27.77
N GLN A 378 -6.58 24.66 28.63
CA GLN A 378 -5.98 24.39 29.93
C GLN A 378 -5.37 22.99 29.98
N LEU A 379 -6.15 21.94 29.67
CA LEU A 379 -5.72 20.56 29.66
C LEU A 379 -5.42 20.10 28.23
N PHE A 380 -4.16 19.75 27.97
CA PHE A 380 -3.71 19.23 26.69
C PHE A 380 -3.51 17.70 26.77
N TYR A 381 -3.98 16.99 25.74
CA TYR A 381 -3.96 15.52 25.72
C TYR A 381 -3.97 15.00 24.27
N LEU A 382 -3.50 13.77 24.09
CA LEU A 382 -3.73 13.03 22.84
C LEU A 382 -5.16 12.48 22.81
N PRO A 383 -5.92 12.67 21.72
CA PRO A 383 -7.33 12.29 21.69
C PRO A 383 -7.51 10.77 21.75
N THR A 384 -8.54 10.34 22.51
CA THR A 384 -8.87 8.92 22.72
C THR A 384 -10.28 8.56 22.25
N GLU A 385 -11.18 9.54 22.13
CA GLU A 385 -12.57 9.29 21.82
C GLU A 385 -12.84 9.33 20.31
N PRO A 386 -13.77 8.50 19.79
CA PRO A 386 -14.26 8.64 18.42
C PRO A 386 -14.84 10.05 18.19
N GLY A 387 -14.70 10.56 16.96
CA GLY A 387 -15.19 11.90 16.63
C GLY A 387 -14.37 13.06 17.20
N SER A 388 -13.16 12.79 17.69
CA SER A 388 -12.28 13.81 18.27
C SER A 388 -11.60 14.69 17.21
N LEU A 389 -11.11 15.85 17.67
CA LEU A 389 -10.15 16.65 16.93
C LEU A 389 -8.80 15.92 16.92
N LEU A 390 -8.27 15.66 15.74
CA LEU A 390 -6.99 14.98 15.54
C LEU A 390 -5.96 15.96 15.03
N ALA A 391 -4.74 15.90 15.54
CA ALA A 391 -3.67 16.75 15.07
C ALA A 391 -2.32 16.06 15.03
N PHE A 392 -1.59 16.26 13.95
CA PHE A 392 -0.18 15.88 13.81
C PHE A 392 0.59 16.90 12.99
N CYS A 393 1.89 16.90 13.11
CA CYS A 393 2.73 17.76 12.29
C CYS A 393 3.77 16.97 11.50
N ARG A 394 4.28 17.62 10.46
CA ARG A 394 5.48 17.20 9.73
C ARG A 394 6.56 18.25 9.92
N MET A 395 7.73 17.83 10.41
CA MET A 395 8.84 18.71 10.70
C MET A 395 10.04 18.39 9.83
N LEU A 396 10.55 19.39 9.14
CA LEU A 396 11.79 19.30 8.36
C LEU A 396 12.62 20.57 8.64
N HIS A 397 13.78 20.40 9.29
CA HIS A 397 14.63 21.48 9.74
C HIS A 397 13.86 22.49 10.61
N ASP A 398 13.67 23.71 10.11
CA ASP A 398 12.98 24.84 10.75
C ASP A 398 11.52 25.01 10.29
N THR A 399 11.00 24.06 9.52
CA THR A 399 9.63 24.09 9.00
C THR A 399 8.75 23.09 9.73
N GLU A 400 7.68 23.57 10.36
CA GLU A 400 6.60 22.76 10.88
C GLU A 400 5.35 22.98 10.04
N VAL A 401 4.78 21.89 9.54
CA VAL A 401 3.48 21.87 8.86
C VAL A 401 2.52 21.11 9.75
N LEU A 402 1.44 21.78 10.19
CA LEU A 402 0.43 21.24 11.09
C LEU A 402 -0.76 20.76 10.27
N ILE A 403 -1.23 19.58 10.55
CA ILE A 403 -2.42 18.95 9.97
C ILE A 403 -3.43 18.75 11.08
N VAL A 404 -4.64 19.28 10.93
CA VAL A 404 -5.72 19.14 11.91
C VAL A 404 -6.98 18.67 11.21
N TYR A 405 -7.63 17.67 11.80
CA TYR A 405 -8.85 17.08 11.28
C TYR A 405 -9.90 16.95 12.37
N ASN A 406 -11.12 17.45 12.10
CA ASN A 406 -12.28 17.19 12.94
C ASN A 406 -12.96 15.90 12.47
N SER A 407 -12.77 14.80 13.20
CA SER A 407 -13.38 13.52 12.84
C SER A 407 -14.85 13.38 13.25
N SER A 408 -15.42 14.35 13.97
CA SER A 408 -16.86 14.37 14.24
C SER A 408 -17.67 14.59 12.97
N CYS A 409 -18.70 13.79 12.79
CA CYS A 409 -19.65 13.93 11.66
C CYS A 409 -20.70 15.01 11.86
N SER A 410 -20.88 15.53 13.09
CA SER A 410 -22.00 16.41 13.43
C SER A 410 -21.61 17.70 14.15
N GLU A 411 -20.46 17.74 14.84
CA GLU A 411 -20.11 18.82 15.74
C GLU A 411 -19.02 19.72 15.19
N ILE A 412 -19.22 21.04 15.33
CA ILE A 412 -18.14 22.02 15.14
C ILE A 412 -17.23 21.93 16.37
N GLN A 413 -15.95 21.77 16.16
CA GLN A 413 -14.98 21.71 17.24
C GLN A 413 -14.04 22.92 17.18
N THR A 414 -13.92 23.60 18.33
CA THR A 414 -12.89 24.62 18.57
C THR A 414 -11.83 23.97 19.45
N GLY A 415 -10.57 24.08 19.09
CA GLY A 415 -9.49 23.49 19.85
C GLY A 415 -8.19 24.27 19.73
N TYR A 416 -7.28 23.96 20.63
CA TYR A 416 -5.93 24.47 20.70
C TYR A 416 -5.00 23.31 20.43
N VAL A 417 -4.07 23.45 19.50
CA VAL A 417 -3.14 22.40 19.07
C VAL A 417 -1.74 22.84 19.39
N ILE A 418 -0.99 22.04 20.18
CA ILE A 418 0.39 22.33 20.54
C ILE A 418 1.26 22.36 19.28
N VAL A 419 2.17 23.33 19.23
CA VAL A 419 3.25 23.44 18.22
C VAL A 419 4.58 23.60 18.91
N ASP A 420 5.68 23.49 18.14
CA ASP A 420 7.02 23.65 18.68
C ASP A 420 7.25 25.10 19.18
N ALA A 421 7.45 25.25 20.49
CA ALA A 421 7.57 26.55 21.13
C ALA A 421 8.87 27.28 20.78
N GLU A 422 9.98 26.55 20.65
CA GLU A 422 11.28 27.13 20.28
C GLU A 422 11.32 27.57 18.82
N LEU A 423 10.79 26.72 17.93
CA LEU A 423 10.72 27.00 16.51
C LEU A 423 9.86 28.23 16.23
N HIS A 424 8.72 28.36 16.96
CA HIS A 424 7.73 29.42 16.71
C HIS A 424 7.73 30.55 17.76
N LYS A 425 8.81 30.72 18.50
CA LYS A 425 8.88 31.79 19.55
C LYS A 425 8.67 33.20 19.03
N ARG A 426 8.95 33.45 17.75
CA ARG A 426 8.77 34.78 17.11
C ARG A 426 7.58 34.86 16.16
N ALA A 427 6.95 33.74 15.81
CA ALA A 427 5.80 33.71 14.94
C ALA A 427 4.53 34.19 15.70
N ASN A 428 3.62 34.86 15.02
CA ASN A 428 2.36 35.33 15.59
C ASN A 428 1.17 34.51 15.13
N SER A 429 1.29 33.81 14.00
CA SER A 429 0.19 33.05 13.38
C SER A 429 0.71 31.92 12.50
N PHE A 430 -0.16 30.99 12.20
CA PHE A 430 -0.04 30.02 11.13
C PHE A 430 -0.97 30.37 9.99
N PHE A 431 -0.54 30.12 8.74
CA PHE A 431 -1.33 30.35 7.53
C PHE A 431 -1.95 29.05 7.05
N PHE A 432 -3.21 29.12 6.63
CA PHE A 432 -3.88 27.95 6.03
C PHE A 432 -3.33 27.71 4.62
N LEU A 433 -2.77 26.52 4.41
CA LEU A 433 -2.41 26.00 3.10
C LEU A 433 -3.57 25.27 2.43
N TYR A 434 -4.50 24.72 3.25
CA TYR A 434 -5.66 23.97 2.80
C TYR A 434 -6.81 24.05 3.81
N GLY A 435 -8.06 23.95 3.31
CA GLY A 435 -9.28 23.73 4.08
C GLY A 435 -9.88 24.98 4.73
N SER A 436 -9.13 26.10 4.76
CA SER A 436 -9.60 27.42 5.20
C SER A 436 -8.73 28.50 4.57
N SER A 437 -8.97 29.75 4.92
CA SER A 437 -8.23 30.92 4.45
C SER A 437 -7.82 31.84 5.60
N GLY A 438 -6.79 32.66 5.36
CA GLY A 438 -6.27 33.61 6.35
C GLY A 438 -5.31 32.96 7.33
N GLU A 439 -5.37 33.40 8.57
CA GLU A 439 -4.40 33.07 9.63
C GLU A 439 -5.11 32.45 10.84
N ALA A 440 -4.43 31.50 11.48
CA ALA A 440 -4.80 30.97 12.79
C ALA A 440 -3.84 31.55 13.84
N PRO A 441 -4.31 32.19 14.91
CA PRO A 441 -3.47 32.86 15.88
C PRO A 441 -2.63 31.87 16.69
N LEU A 442 -1.38 32.22 16.95
CA LEU A 442 -0.51 31.55 17.90
C LEU A 442 -0.69 32.16 19.30
N LEU A 443 -0.96 31.29 20.26
CA LEU A 443 -1.20 31.64 21.65
C LEU A 443 -0.16 30.97 22.57
N GLY A 444 -0.07 31.46 23.82
CA GLY A 444 0.86 30.92 24.79
C GLY A 444 2.34 31.16 24.46
N GLY A 445 3.23 30.46 25.13
CA GLY A 445 4.67 30.56 24.91
C GLY A 445 5.51 30.01 26.07
N LEU A 446 6.84 30.12 25.96
CA LEU A 446 7.79 29.58 26.92
C LEU A 446 7.64 30.14 28.34
N ASP A 447 7.25 31.43 28.46
CA ASP A 447 7.07 32.11 29.72
C ASP A 447 5.58 32.20 30.17
N SER A 448 4.71 31.46 29.49
CA SER A 448 3.26 31.42 29.75
C SER A 448 2.85 30.12 30.45
N SER A 449 1.77 30.20 31.27
CA SER A 449 1.13 28.99 31.81
C SER A 449 0.46 28.13 30.73
N MET A 450 0.22 28.72 29.55
CA MET A 450 -0.33 28.05 28.37
C MET A 450 0.82 27.66 27.41
N PRO A 451 0.91 26.39 26.99
CA PRO A 451 1.91 25.99 26.01
C PRO A 451 1.71 26.74 24.67
N ARG A 452 2.76 26.79 23.84
CA ARG A 452 2.65 27.37 22.50
C ARG A 452 1.69 26.56 21.66
N CYS A 453 0.60 27.14 21.20
CA CYS A 453 -0.45 26.43 20.47
C CYS A 453 -1.12 27.31 19.40
N VAL A 454 -1.72 26.67 18.43
CA VAL A 454 -2.57 27.28 17.39
C VAL A 454 -4.04 27.03 17.76
N GLN A 455 -4.85 28.10 17.76
CA GLN A 455 -6.30 27.98 17.90
C GLN A 455 -6.93 27.74 16.54
N VAL A 456 -7.77 26.70 16.45
CA VAL A 456 -8.54 26.37 15.24
C VAL A 456 -10.01 26.14 15.57
N GLN A 457 -10.89 26.45 14.61
CA GLN A 457 -12.31 26.07 14.65
C GLN A 457 -12.62 25.33 13.35
N LEU A 458 -13.04 24.07 13.44
CA LEU A 458 -13.27 23.19 12.31
C LEU A 458 -14.72 22.71 12.26
N LEU A 459 -15.31 22.79 11.08
CA LEU A 459 -16.60 22.17 10.77
C LEU A 459 -16.53 20.64 10.86
N PRO A 460 -17.66 19.93 10.95
CA PRO A 460 -17.68 18.47 10.87
C PRO A 460 -16.93 17.96 9.65
N THR A 461 -16.09 16.93 9.85
CA THR A 461 -15.28 16.26 8.83
C THR A 461 -14.34 17.19 8.05
N GLN A 462 -13.99 18.34 8.60
CA GLN A 462 -13.06 19.28 7.96
C GLN A 462 -11.61 18.96 8.28
N LEU A 463 -10.79 18.85 7.23
CA LEU A 463 -9.34 18.81 7.29
C LEU A 463 -8.76 20.16 6.96
N VAL A 464 -7.76 20.62 7.73
CA VAL A 464 -6.95 21.79 7.42
C VAL A 464 -5.46 21.47 7.48
N ILE A 465 -4.69 22.18 6.68
CA ILE A 465 -3.22 22.15 6.69
C ILE A 465 -2.73 23.57 6.92
N LEU A 466 -1.84 23.76 7.88
CA LEU A 466 -1.30 25.06 8.26
C LEU A 466 0.24 25.01 8.29
N SER A 467 0.87 26.15 8.07
CA SER A 467 2.32 26.33 8.25
C SER A 467 2.59 27.69 8.82
N ALA A 468 3.65 27.82 9.62
CA ALA A 468 4.16 29.15 10.00
C ALA A 468 4.70 29.85 8.74
N GLY A 469 4.53 31.17 8.69
CA GLY A 469 5.04 32.03 7.64
C GLY A 469 6.56 32.26 7.76
#